data_58306b934340f204c139bd26971c1f13
#
_entry.id   58306b934340f204c139bd26971c1f13
#
_cell.length_a   1.000
_cell.length_b   1.000
_cell.length_c   1.000
_cell.angle_alpha   90.00
_cell.angle_beta   90.00
_cell.angle_gamma   90.00
#
_symmetry.space_group_name_H-M   'P 1'
#
loop_
_entity.id
_entity.type
_entity.pdbx_description
1 polymer ?
#
loop_
_entity_poly.entity_id
_entity_poly.type
_entity_poly.pdbx_seq_one_letter_code
_entity_poly.pdbx_strand_id
1 'polypeptide(L)'
;MSYRLTNPRIISTLGACSMLIVGLGFPAEGATTPSSTTKSSGSSVPGGSTPGSGNGSSITPNQCTYRSVNITGAKKTQGLPGQYTSGYSKKQNKLYVSSAESGAAESTNISTLARVNPETLQIEATAKIPVVPDTENKTPNLKQFRAPLGITVDDEHDLIWVTDGLTYSVSAYDINTLQQVWTSYDPNKKRNQQTIQHPREIKIDPVTGKLFVTGTGMYSIDPKTKEIKSLDYPKGVYDSFGMHTALNSADRELYVTDWGTDEVLVFDADTFTHKRSLKVTGAEQTGVPTQPHGIAYDNSLGKLYISVQGSNGINSGIYELDKNTGHVKDYVKHGYLSGALAHDEERDLLYIADYGESKQISKDAGNVAVFDTRQNKVVKDVRVSPSEVNFLTIQGDGSVVAVSRDKTYKNTNVDFRIDPTTGEYQSASVDEYPGKESVNITANTLSRFKAEDAGTAPGETKRIIDPASAPEQTRLVSDNTSEAATVSAPKTVYAGQKFTIGGSDWTYGEDYLPSDITVTLDDGKSKVNGQGEMTFKLSEEETSFTRDIEVPADWKPGEEHNVTISSGKTKGDKQRSLTIKFKVEEYNPKYIDSCTVPAQDAVQATEVPFAGYPKVGDNAS
;
A
#
# COMPACT_ATOMS: atom_id res chain seq x y z
N MET A 1 -21.27 -5.92 23.80
CA MET A 1 -20.01 -6.65 23.62
C MET A 1 -18.99 -5.65 23.14
N SER A 2 -17.97 -5.38 23.92
CA SER A 2 -16.90 -4.45 23.57
C SER A 2 -16.00 -5.19 22.58
N TYR A 3 -16.09 -4.90 21.29
CA TYR A 3 -15.07 -5.32 20.34
C TYR A 3 -13.80 -4.50 20.68
N ARG A 4 -12.91 -5.07 21.46
CA ARG A 4 -11.52 -4.70 21.40
C ARG A 4 -11.05 -5.05 19.97
N LEU A 5 -10.55 -4.09 19.24
CA LEU A 5 -9.67 -4.33 18.09
C LEU A 5 -8.42 -5.02 18.67
N THR A 6 -8.50 -6.34 18.81
CA THR A 6 -7.45 -7.16 19.45
C THR A 6 -6.49 -7.75 18.43
N ASN A 7 -6.60 -7.33 17.16
CA ASN A 7 -5.65 -7.77 16.15
C ASN A 7 -4.53 -6.72 15.98
N PRO A 8 -3.37 -6.89 16.61
CA PRO A 8 -2.25 -5.95 16.49
C PRO A 8 -1.61 -5.92 15.09
N ARG A 9 -1.93 -6.89 14.17
CA ARG A 9 -1.66 -6.69 12.75
C ARG A 9 -2.32 -5.41 12.24
N ILE A 10 -3.53 -5.12 12.72
CA ILE A 10 -4.20 -3.85 12.47
C ILE A 10 -3.44 -2.71 13.17
N ILE A 11 -2.88 -2.93 14.35
CA ILE A 11 -2.21 -1.87 15.13
C ILE A 11 -0.80 -1.58 14.62
N SER A 12 0.01 -2.58 14.27
CA SER A 12 1.38 -2.35 13.78
C SER A 12 1.42 -1.77 12.37
N THR A 13 0.43 -2.05 11.54
CA THR A 13 0.34 -1.54 10.17
C THR A 13 -0.70 -0.43 10.02
N LEU A 14 -1.64 -0.27 10.96
CA LEU A 14 -2.38 0.98 11.14
C LEU A 14 -1.44 2.12 11.53
N GLY A 15 -0.27 1.85 12.09
CA GLY A 15 0.85 2.79 12.19
C GLY A 15 1.29 3.34 10.84
N ALA A 16 1.20 2.55 9.77
CA ALA A 16 1.50 2.99 8.40
C ALA A 16 0.28 3.57 7.66
N CYS A 17 -0.92 3.06 7.88
CA CYS A 17 -2.14 3.54 7.20
C CYS A 17 -3.03 4.47 8.01
N SER A 18 -2.85 4.56 9.30
CA SER A 18 -3.61 5.46 10.16
C SER A 18 -2.82 5.79 11.40
N MET A 19 -1.94 6.77 11.31
CA MET A 19 -1.52 7.48 12.50
C MET A 19 -2.70 8.24 13.08
N LEU A 20 -3.55 7.54 13.77
CA LEU A 20 -4.60 8.07 14.61
C LEU A 20 -4.65 7.32 15.93
N ILE A 21 -3.49 7.05 16.52
CA ILE A 21 -3.39 6.56 17.89
C ILE A 21 -2.26 7.30 18.58
N VAL A 22 -2.66 7.96 19.61
CA VAL A 22 -1.97 8.63 20.71
C VAL A 22 -0.48 8.28 20.81
N GLY A 23 0.36 9.30 20.58
CA GLY A 23 1.81 9.22 20.78
C GLY A 23 2.17 9.04 22.24
N LEU A 24 2.95 8.01 22.52
CA LEU A 24 3.85 7.97 23.66
C LEU A 24 5.25 8.26 23.13
N GLY A 25 5.75 9.42 23.45
CA GLY A 25 7.08 9.86 23.06
C GLY A 25 8.18 9.16 23.84
N PHE A 26 9.23 8.73 23.14
CA PHE A 26 10.53 8.42 23.72
C PHE A 26 11.62 9.24 23.01
N PRO A 27 12.65 9.72 23.73
CA PRO A 27 13.67 10.59 23.17
C PRO A 27 14.67 9.82 22.31
N ALA A 28 15.04 10.42 21.20
CA ALA A 28 16.08 9.91 20.30
C ALA A 28 17.47 10.27 20.84
N GLU A 29 18.31 9.28 21.11
CA GLU A 29 19.75 9.45 21.24
C GLU A 29 20.45 9.25 19.91
N GLY A 30 21.36 10.18 19.61
CA GLY A 30 22.06 10.23 18.34
C GLY A 30 23.14 9.16 18.19
N ALA A 31 23.22 8.58 17.01
CA ALA A 31 24.34 7.74 16.58
C ALA A 31 25.07 8.39 15.40
N THR A 32 26.33 8.64 15.60
CA THR A 32 27.31 9.16 14.63
C THR A 32 27.74 8.04 13.66
N THR A 33 27.71 8.33 12.38
CA THR A 33 28.24 7.47 11.31
C THR A 33 29.77 7.60 11.19
N PRO A 34 30.51 6.52 10.96
CA PRO A 34 31.85 6.60 10.38
C PRO A 34 31.81 6.36 8.86
N SER A 35 32.33 7.30 8.14
CA SER A 35 32.68 7.23 6.73
C SER A 35 33.86 6.26 6.51
N SER A 36 33.74 5.33 5.58
CA SER A 36 34.87 4.60 5.04
C SER A 36 34.90 4.68 3.52
N THR A 37 35.84 5.45 3.02
CA THR A 37 36.27 5.46 1.64
C THR A 37 37.17 4.26 1.36
N THR A 38 36.81 3.41 0.41
CA THR A 38 37.73 2.44 -0.18
C THR A 38 37.93 2.72 -1.65
N LYS A 39 39.18 3.05 -1.98
CA LYS A 39 39.69 3.16 -3.35
C LYS A 39 39.90 1.76 -3.93
N SER A 40 39.37 1.51 -5.11
CA SER A 40 39.73 0.34 -5.92
C SER A 40 40.91 0.67 -6.84
N SER A 41 41.97 -0.09 -6.69
CA SER A 41 43.11 -0.09 -7.60
C SER A 41 42.87 -1.10 -8.73
N GLY A 42 43.01 -0.64 -9.97
CA GLY A 42 42.98 -1.48 -11.16
C GLY A 42 44.26 -2.31 -11.34
N SER A 43 44.08 -3.51 -11.83
CA SER A 43 45.20 -4.31 -12.36
C SER A 43 44.85 -4.75 -13.77
N SER A 44 45.71 -4.34 -14.70
CA SER A 44 45.74 -4.72 -16.11
C SER A 44 46.57 -5.98 -16.31
N VAL A 45 46.11 -6.90 -17.13
CA VAL A 45 46.92 -8.04 -17.65
C VAL A 45 46.84 -8.05 -19.19
N PRO A 46 47.95 -8.26 -19.86
CA PRO A 46 48.09 -8.04 -21.30
C PRO A 46 47.76 -9.28 -22.17
N GLY A 47 47.51 -8.96 -23.42
CA GLY A 47 46.97 -9.80 -24.48
C GLY A 47 47.77 -10.98 -24.97
N GLY A 48 47.07 -11.86 -25.66
CA GLY A 48 47.58 -12.94 -26.50
C GLY A 48 46.76 -13.02 -27.78
N SER A 49 47.44 -13.01 -28.89
CA SER A 49 47.00 -12.85 -30.27
C SER A 49 46.32 -14.09 -30.88
N THR A 50 45.41 -13.80 -31.79
CA THR A 50 44.72 -14.62 -32.81
C THR A 50 45.62 -15.45 -33.74
N PRO A 51 45.08 -16.37 -34.64
CA PRO A 51 44.00 -16.12 -35.57
C PRO A 51 43.09 -17.32 -35.91
N GLY A 52 41.93 -17.05 -36.45
CA GLY A 52 41.07 -18.07 -37.06
C GLY A 52 39.81 -17.44 -37.69
N SER A 53 39.88 -17.16 -39.00
CA SER A 53 38.74 -16.68 -39.78
C SER A 53 37.68 -17.78 -39.93
N GLY A 54 36.49 -17.53 -39.46
CA GLY A 54 35.31 -18.29 -39.78
C GLY A 54 34.18 -17.31 -40.01
N ASN A 55 33.63 -17.27 -41.22
CA ASN A 55 32.41 -16.57 -41.58
C ASN A 55 31.24 -17.10 -40.73
N GLY A 56 31.05 -16.52 -39.58
CA GLY A 56 29.83 -16.68 -38.78
C GLY A 56 28.93 -15.49 -39.08
N SER A 57 27.78 -15.72 -39.70
CA SER A 57 26.67 -14.79 -39.68
C SER A 57 26.50 -14.26 -38.26
N SER A 58 26.74 -12.98 -38.06
CA SER A 58 26.39 -12.30 -36.82
C SER A 58 24.87 -12.34 -36.71
N ILE A 59 24.34 -13.34 -36.02
CA ILE A 59 23.01 -13.30 -35.49
C ILE A 59 23.08 -12.19 -34.45
N THR A 60 22.63 -10.99 -34.80
CA THR A 60 22.27 -9.97 -33.83
C THR A 60 21.33 -10.65 -32.85
N PRO A 61 21.63 -10.68 -31.54
CA PRO A 61 20.67 -11.18 -30.56
C PRO A 61 19.35 -10.47 -30.83
N ASN A 62 18.23 -11.21 -30.87
CA ASN A 62 16.91 -10.63 -31.00
C ASN A 62 16.76 -9.62 -29.87
N GLN A 63 16.93 -8.35 -30.20
CA GLN A 63 16.84 -7.26 -29.25
C GLN A 63 15.38 -7.16 -28.86
N CYS A 64 15.03 -7.55 -27.65
CA CYS A 64 13.68 -7.41 -27.16
C CYS A 64 13.33 -5.92 -26.99
N THR A 65 12.06 -5.60 -27.08
CA THR A 65 11.57 -4.23 -26.92
C THR A 65 10.52 -4.16 -25.85
N TYR A 66 10.44 -3.00 -25.20
CA TYR A 66 9.35 -2.66 -24.27
C TYR A 66 8.68 -1.35 -24.70
N ARG A 67 7.46 -1.12 -24.26
CA ARG A 67 6.76 0.16 -24.45
C ARG A 67 7.47 1.23 -23.63
N SER A 68 7.78 2.34 -24.27
CA SER A 68 8.39 3.51 -23.64
C SER A 68 7.36 4.63 -23.46
N VAL A 69 7.51 5.39 -22.39
CA VAL A 69 6.69 6.57 -22.11
C VAL A 69 7.57 7.78 -21.81
N ASN A 70 7.13 8.95 -22.26
CA ASN A 70 7.69 10.22 -21.86
C ASN A 70 6.85 10.80 -20.73
N ILE A 71 7.50 11.31 -19.69
CA ILE A 71 6.84 12.02 -18.61
C ILE A 71 6.89 13.51 -18.92
N THR A 72 5.71 14.13 -19.00
CA THR A 72 5.55 15.56 -19.28
C THR A 72 4.83 16.27 -18.15
N GLY A 73 5.12 17.56 -17.96
CA GLY A 73 4.45 18.42 -16.99
C GLY A 73 4.59 17.97 -15.53
N ALA A 74 5.65 17.21 -15.21
CA ALA A 74 5.89 16.73 -13.84
C ALA A 74 6.21 17.91 -12.92
N LYS A 75 5.29 18.22 -12.00
CA LYS A 75 5.40 19.31 -11.03
C LYS A 75 4.79 18.96 -9.71
N LYS A 76 5.22 19.66 -8.67
CA LYS A 76 4.73 19.51 -7.31
C LYS A 76 4.66 20.84 -6.58
N THR A 77 3.79 20.92 -5.59
CA THR A 77 3.64 22.08 -4.70
C THR A 77 3.17 21.64 -3.33
N GLN A 78 3.20 22.54 -2.37
CA GLN A 78 2.60 22.30 -1.06
C GLN A 78 1.08 22.10 -1.20
N GLY A 79 0.55 21.10 -0.50
CA GLY A 79 -0.87 20.81 -0.40
C GLY A 79 -1.48 21.20 0.94
N LEU A 80 -2.61 20.58 1.29
CA LEU A 80 -3.27 20.78 2.58
C LEU A 80 -2.53 20.05 3.70
N PRO A 81 -2.46 20.64 4.90
CA PRO A 81 -2.02 19.89 6.09
C PRO A 81 -2.89 18.64 6.29
N GLY A 82 -2.26 17.48 6.51
CA GLY A 82 -2.97 16.23 6.72
C GLY A 82 -3.77 15.72 5.51
N GLN A 83 -3.51 16.18 4.30
CA GLN A 83 -4.22 15.70 3.12
C GLN A 83 -4.10 14.18 2.96
N TYR A 84 -5.15 13.55 2.45
CA TYR A 84 -5.21 12.10 2.40
C TYR A 84 -5.61 11.53 1.05
N THR A 85 -6.66 12.09 0.42
CA THR A 85 -7.26 11.55 -0.79
C THR A 85 -7.75 12.67 -1.70
N SER A 86 -8.00 12.34 -2.95
CA SER A 86 -8.54 13.28 -3.94
C SER A 86 -9.57 12.63 -4.86
N GLY A 87 -10.46 13.45 -5.41
CA GLY A 87 -11.42 13.10 -6.45
C GLY A 87 -11.43 14.16 -7.54
N TYR A 88 -11.80 13.79 -8.76
CA TYR A 88 -11.80 14.68 -9.90
C TYR A 88 -13.20 14.78 -10.53
N SER A 89 -13.66 15.99 -10.75
CA SER A 89 -14.86 16.31 -11.55
C SER A 89 -14.47 16.51 -13.02
N LYS A 90 -14.95 15.62 -13.86
CA LYS A 90 -14.81 15.82 -15.33
C LYS A 90 -15.67 16.98 -15.82
N LYS A 91 -16.86 17.16 -15.25
CA LYS A 91 -17.83 18.21 -15.60
C LYS A 91 -17.27 19.60 -15.32
N GLN A 92 -16.63 19.80 -14.18
CA GLN A 92 -16.12 21.11 -13.76
C GLN A 92 -14.63 21.30 -14.07
N ASN A 93 -13.91 20.25 -14.45
CA ASN A 93 -12.46 20.23 -14.55
C ASN A 93 -11.80 20.74 -13.26
N LYS A 94 -12.17 20.14 -12.12
CA LYS A 94 -11.67 20.49 -10.80
C LYS A 94 -11.27 19.25 -10.01
N LEU A 95 -10.22 19.40 -9.23
CA LEU A 95 -9.77 18.41 -8.27
C LEU A 95 -10.30 18.80 -6.88
N TYR A 96 -10.74 17.79 -6.11
CA TYR A 96 -11.16 17.95 -4.73
C TYR A 96 -10.24 17.12 -3.84
N VAL A 97 -9.74 17.74 -2.78
CA VAL A 97 -8.79 17.11 -1.85
C VAL A 97 -9.34 17.22 -0.45
N SER A 98 -9.33 16.11 0.29
CA SER A 98 -9.68 16.13 1.71
C SER A 98 -8.44 16.01 2.57
N SER A 99 -8.46 16.66 3.73
CA SER A 99 -7.44 16.50 4.76
C SER A 99 -8.00 15.79 5.99
N ALA A 100 -7.25 14.81 6.45
CA ALA A 100 -7.50 14.07 7.67
C ALA A 100 -6.34 14.32 8.61
N GLU A 101 -6.52 15.13 9.62
CA GLU A 101 -5.46 15.28 10.59
C GLU A 101 -5.48 14.18 11.63
N SER A 102 -4.29 13.67 11.92
CA SER A 102 -4.06 12.71 12.98
C SER A 102 -3.37 13.36 14.17
N GLY A 103 -3.99 13.28 15.34
CA GLY A 103 -3.34 13.65 16.59
C GLY A 103 -3.32 15.15 16.93
N ALA A 104 -4.16 15.96 16.29
CA ALA A 104 -4.30 17.34 16.69
C ALA A 104 -4.92 17.46 18.09
N ALA A 105 -4.40 18.40 18.82
CA ALA A 105 -4.98 18.79 20.09
C ALA A 105 -6.44 19.25 19.93
N GLU A 106 -7.24 19.11 20.97
CA GLU A 106 -8.68 19.31 21.05
C GLU A 106 -9.24 20.61 20.44
N SER A 107 -8.39 21.60 20.17
CA SER A 107 -8.78 22.92 19.67
C SER A 107 -8.58 23.11 18.16
N THR A 108 -7.89 22.21 17.49
CA THR A 108 -7.55 22.33 16.07
C THR A 108 -8.33 21.31 15.25
N ASN A 109 -9.45 21.68 14.69
CA ASN A 109 -10.10 20.88 13.67
C ASN A 109 -9.68 21.43 12.32
N ILE A 110 -8.69 20.81 11.73
CA ILE A 110 -8.18 21.17 10.40
C ILE A 110 -8.72 20.27 9.28
N SER A 111 -9.59 19.31 9.60
CA SER A 111 -10.22 18.51 8.56
C SER A 111 -10.95 19.40 7.57
N THR A 112 -10.46 19.42 6.37
CA THR A 112 -10.81 20.40 5.33
C THR A 112 -11.11 19.68 4.02
N LEU A 113 -12.08 20.19 3.29
CA LEU A 113 -12.31 19.88 1.88
C LEU A 113 -11.88 21.08 1.05
N ALA A 114 -11.03 20.84 0.05
CA ALA A 114 -10.53 21.88 -0.84
C ALA A 114 -10.89 21.60 -2.29
N ARG A 115 -11.17 22.66 -3.04
CA ARG A 115 -11.19 22.65 -4.49
C ARG A 115 -9.86 23.15 -5.02
N VAL A 116 -9.25 22.39 -5.93
CA VAL A 116 -7.93 22.64 -6.47
C VAL A 116 -7.99 22.75 -7.99
N ASN A 117 -7.28 23.71 -8.54
CA ASN A 117 -7.08 23.79 -9.98
C ASN A 117 -6.21 22.60 -10.45
N PRO A 118 -6.71 21.75 -11.35
CA PRO A 118 -6.01 20.53 -11.73
C PRO A 118 -4.72 20.80 -12.52
N GLU A 119 -4.60 21.94 -13.18
CA GLU A 119 -3.43 22.26 -14.00
C GLU A 119 -2.34 22.95 -13.18
N THR A 120 -2.73 23.92 -12.34
CA THR A 120 -1.77 24.72 -11.57
C THR A 120 -1.47 24.13 -10.19
N LEU A 121 -2.30 23.20 -9.71
CA LEU A 121 -2.32 22.65 -8.34
C LEU A 121 -2.60 23.71 -7.26
N GLN A 122 -3.10 24.88 -7.65
CA GLN A 122 -3.49 25.96 -6.73
C GLN A 122 -4.79 25.59 -6.00
N ILE A 123 -4.83 25.79 -4.68
CA ILE A 123 -6.04 25.66 -3.88
C ILE A 123 -6.91 26.90 -4.15
N GLU A 124 -8.08 26.69 -4.76
CA GLU A 124 -8.99 27.78 -5.14
C GLU A 124 -10.04 28.08 -4.08
N ALA A 125 -10.45 27.07 -3.32
CA ALA A 125 -11.45 27.20 -2.26
C ALA A 125 -11.24 26.15 -1.19
N THR A 126 -11.64 26.45 0.04
CA THR A 126 -11.62 25.53 1.15
C THR A 126 -12.90 25.63 1.98
N ALA A 127 -13.34 24.51 2.55
CA ALA A 127 -14.39 24.47 3.53
C ALA A 127 -14.02 23.52 4.68
N LYS A 128 -14.36 23.92 5.89
CA LYS A 128 -14.16 23.10 7.07
C LYS A 128 -15.15 21.95 7.08
N ILE A 129 -14.66 20.73 7.29
CA ILE A 129 -15.51 19.57 7.53
C ILE A 129 -16.15 19.72 8.93
N PRO A 130 -17.51 19.67 9.06
CA PRO A 130 -18.17 19.86 10.34
C PRO A 130 -17.71 18.87 11.40
N VAL A 131 -17.43 19.34 12.59
CA VAL A 131 -17.06 18.52 13.75
C VAL A 131 -18.31 17.90 14.37
N VAL A 132 -18.21 16.67 14.82
CA VAL A 132 -19.26 16.00 15.59
C VAL A 132 -18.80 15.79 17.03
N PRO A 133 -19.72 15.75 18.02
CA PRO A 133 -19.36 15.47 19.39
C PRO A 133 -18.75 14.10 19.56
N ASP A 134 -17.73 13.97 20.38
CA ASP A 134 -17.20 12.65 20.77
C ASP A 134 -18.12 12.03 21.82
N THR A 135 -18.88 11.02 21.40
CA THR A 135 -19.82 10.30 22.27
C THR A 135 -19.17 9.16 23.05
N GLU A 136 -17.90 8.84 22.79
CA GLU A 136 -17.19 7.72 23.40
C GLU A 136 -16.21 8.14 24.49
N ASN A 137 -15.66 9.34 24.41
CA ASN A 137 -14.73 9.84 25.42
C ASN A 137 -15.46 10.43 26.62
N LYS A 138 -15.04 10.01 27.80
CA LYS A 138 -15.58 10.50 29.08
C LYS A 138 -15.15 11.92 29.43
N THR A 139 -14.39 12.58 28.57
CA THR A 139 -13.91 13.94 28.76
C THR A 139 -14.90 14.91 28.12
N PRO A 140 -15.59 15.77 28.91
CA PRO A 140 -16.78 16.55 28.46
C PRO A 140 -16.51 17.57 27.35
N ASN A 141 -15.28 17.85 26.99
CA ASN A 141 -14.89 18.92 26.06
C ASN A 141 -14.12 18.43 24.81
N LEU A 142 -13.96 17.12 24.63
CA LEU A 142 -13.31 16.59 23.45
C LEU A 142 -14.26 16.61 22.26
N LYS A 143 -13.92 17.38 21.25
CA LYS A 143 -14.56 17.31 19.94
C LYS A 143 -13.91 16.18 19.16
N GLN A 144 -14.72 15.35 18.53
CA GLN A 144 -14.22 14.27 17.72
C GLN A 144 -13.60 14.84 16.43
N PHE A 145 -12.39 14.41 16.14
CA PHE A 145 -11.73 14.74 14.87
C PHE A 145 -12.41 14.00 13.73
N ARG A 146 -12.35 14.60 12.56
CA ARG A 146 -12.77 13.98 11.33
C ARG A 146 -11.55 13.33 10.67
N ALA A 147 -11.75 12.14 10.10
CA ALA A 147 -10.74 11.45 9.29
C ALA A 147 -11.32 11.08 7.93
N PRO A 148 -11.41 12.03 6.99
CA PRO A 148 -11.86 11.75 5.63
C PRO A 148 -10.80 10.88 4.93
N LEU A 149 -11.16 9.62 4.67
CA LEU A 149 -10.27 8.60 4.13
C LEU A 149 -10.52 8.29 2.65
N GLY A 150 -11.75 8.45 2.18
CA GLY A 150 -12.13 8.25 0.79
C GLY A 150 -12.94 9.42 0.26
N ILE A 151 -12.79 9.72 -1.02
CA ILE A 151 -13.52 10.76 -1.73
C ILE A 151 -13.90 10.29 -3.13
N THR A 152 -15.13 10.59 -3.56
CA THR A 152 -15.54 10.47 -4.96
C THR A 152 -16.41 11.65 -5.36
N VAL A 153 -16.36 12.00 -6.65
CA VAL A 153 -17.13 13.10 -7.20
C VAL A 153 -18.29 12.54 -8.01
N ASP A 154 -19.48 13.01 -7.70
CA ASP A 154 -20.72 12.68 -8.36
C ASP A 154 -21.14 13.87 -9.27
N ASP A 155 -20.64 13.85 -10.49
CA ASP A 155 -20.90 14.90 -11.48
C ASP A 155 -22.38 14.93 -11.95
N GLU A 156 -23.13 13.84 -11.76
CA GLU A 156 -24.56 13.78 -12.10
C GLU A 156 -25.40 14.60 -11.12
N HIS A 157 -25.05 14.55 -9.83
CA HIS A 157 -25.81 15.20 -8.75
C HIS A 157 -25.12 16.46 -8.20
N ASP A 158 -24.00 16.88 -8.76
CA ASP A 158 -23.17 18.00 -8.27
C ASP A 158 -22.76 17.84 -6.79
N LEU A 159 -22.34 16.61 -6.42
CA LEU A 159 -21.97 16.25 -5.07
C LEU A 159 -20.53 15.71 -4.98
N ILE A 160 -19.95 15.92 -3.81
CA ILE A 160 -18.70 15.28 -3.40
C ILE A 160 -19.06 14.36 -2.23
N TRP A 161 -18.76 13.08 -2.34
CA TRP A 161 -18.97 12.09 -1.30
C TRP A 161 -17.68 11.80 -0.58
N VAL A 162 -17.71 11.84 0.75
CA VAL A 162 -16.53 11.68 1.62
C VAL A 162 -16.84 10.67 2.71
N THR A 163 -15.96 9.68 2.87
CA THR A 163 -16.00 8.75 4.01
C THR A 163 -15.25 9.33 5.20
N ASP A 164 -15.65 8.97 6.41
CA ASP A 164 -14.99 9.39 7.64
C ASP A 164 -14.73 8.20 8.56
N GLY A 165 -13.46 7.82 8.69
CA GLY A 165 -13.02 6.68 9.47
C GLY A 165 -13.04 6.87 10.98
N LEU A 166 -13.20 8.12 11.49
CA LEU A 166 -13.31 8.39 12.91
C LEU A 166 -14.76 8.44 13.38
N THR A 167 -15.64 9.08 12.62
CA THR A 167 -17.05 9.19 12.96
C THR A 167 -17.89 8.04 12.45
N TYR A 168 -17.29 7.15 11.65
CA TYR A 168 -17.95 6.01 11.03
C TYR A 168 -19.16 6.45 10.21
N SER A 169 -18.91 7.37 9.30
CA SER A 169 -19.94 7.98 8.47
C SER A 169 -19.50 8.25 7.04
N VAL A 170 -20.48 8.50 6.21
CA VAL A 170 -20.33 9.07 4.87
C VAL A 170 -21.10 10.38 4.83
N SER A 171 -20.52 11.40 4.21
CA SER A 171 -21.15 12.70 4.04
C SER A 171 -21.12 13.14 2.59
N ALA A 172 -22.13 13.87 2.15
CA ALA A 172 -22.19 14.53 0.87
C ALA A 172 -22.02 16.04 1.01
N TYR A 173 -21.25 16.63 0.12
CA TYR A 173 -20.97 18.05 0.07
C TYR A 173 -21.40 18.59 -1.29
N ASP A 174 -21.96 19.77 -1.32
CA ASP A 174 -22.24 20.48 -2.58
C ASP A 174 -20.92 20.83 -3.28
N ILE A 175 -20.84 20.52 -4.56
CA ILE A 175 -19.59 20.63 -5.34
C ILE A 175 -19.12 22.08 -5.51
N ASN A 176 -20.04 23.06 -5.49
CA ASN A 176 -19.74 24.47 -5.73
C ASN A 176 -19.37 25.18 -4.43
N THR A 177 -20.14 24.94 -3.38
CA THR A 177 -19.99 25.63 -2.09
C THR A 177 -19.11 24.90 -1.10
N LEU A 178 -18.82 23.63 -1.34
CA LEU A 178 -18.11 22.71 -0.42
C LEU A 178 -18.81 22.54 0.93
N GLN A 179 -20.08 22.92 1.06
CA GLN A 179 -20.84 22.77 2.29
C GLN A 179 -21.46 21.39 2.38
N GLN A 180 -21.48 20.82 3.58
CA GLN A 180 -22.12 19.54 3.83
C GLN A 180 -23.65 19.67 3.64
N VAL A 181 -24.21 18.84 2.76
CA VAL A 181 -25.65 18.80 2.47
C VAL A 181 -26.32 17.55 3.02
N TRP A 182 -25.56 16.51 3.35
CA TRP A 182 -26.05 15.28 3.94
C TRP A 182 -24.94 14.54 4.70
N THR A 183 -25.36 13.75 5.70
CA THR A 183 -24.46 12.83 6.40
C THR A 183 -25.23 11.61 6.91
N SER A 184 -24.57 10.45 6.90
CA SER A 184 -25.10 9.23 7.53
C SER A 184 -24.86 9.18 9.04
N TYR A 185 -24.14 10.15 9.60
CA TYR A 185 -23.85 10.20 11.04
C TYR A 185 -25.12 10.45 11.83
N ASP A 186 -25.40 9.55 12.78
CA ASP A 186 -26.51 9.68 13.72
C ASP A 186 -25.98 10.13 15.10
N PRO A 187 -26.28 11.36 15.55
CA PRO A 187 -25.77 11.89 16.81
C PRO A 187 -26.30 11.14 18.05
N ASN A 188 -27.35 10.33 17.89
CA ASN A 188 -27.95 9.56 18.99
C ASN A 188 -27.30 8.17 19.14
N LYS A 189 -26.40 7.79 18.23
CA LYS A 189 -25.69 6.52 18.23
C LYS A 189 -24.23 6.69 18.61
N LYS A 190 -23.70 5.73 19.34
CA LYS A 190 -22.26 5.62 19.54
C LYS A 190 -21.57 5.25 18.21
N ARG A 191 -20.27 5.51 18.10
CA ARG A 191 -19.47 5.21 16.91
C ARG A 191 -19.63 3.77 16.43
N ASN A 192 -19.52 2.78 17.33
CA ASN A 192 -19.70 1.37 17.04
C ASN A 192 -21.16 0.94 16.76
N GLN A 193 -22.12 1.86 16.83
CA GLN A 193 -23.53 1.65 16.52
C GLN A 193 -23.96 2.41 15.25
N GLN A 194 -23.07 3.17 14.62
CA GLN A 194 -23.35 3.80 13.34
C GLN A 194 -23.66 2.74 12.27
N THR A 195 -24.45 3.09 11.28
CA THR A 195 -24.84 2.15 10.21
C THR A 195 -23.63 1.72 9.37
N ILE A 196 -22.71 2.64 9.12
CA ILE A 196 -21.46 2.39 8.39
C ILE A 196 -20.34 2.27 9.42
N GLN A 197 -19.51 1.24 9.28
CA GLN A 197 -18.43 0.96 10.22
C GLN A 197 -17.08 1.16 9.56
N HIS A 198 -16.27 2.06 10.11
CA HIS A 198 -14.91 2.39 9.72
C HIS A 198 -14.71 2.49 8.19
N PRO A 199 -15.49 3.34 7.49
CA PRO A 199 -15.45 3.41 6.04
C PRO A 199 -14.08 3.91 5.55
N ARG A 200 -13.65 3.36 4.41
CA ARG A 200 -12.38 3.66 3.76
C ARG A 200 -12.59 4.29 2.39
N GLU A 201 -12.70 3.49 1.37
CA GLU A 201 -12.92 3.98 0.02
C GLU A 201 -14.40 4.20 -0.26
N ILE A 202 -14.69 5.10 -1.16
CA ILE A 202 -16.00 5.30 -1.77
C ILE A 202 -15.84 5.47 -3.27
N LYS A 203 -16.61 4.71 -4.04
CA LYS A 203 -16.63 4.79 -5.50
C LYS A 203 -18.05 4.78 -6.05
N ILE A 204 -18.25 5.42 -7.20
CA ILE A 204 -19.49 5.40 -7.96
C ILE A 204 -19.44 4.26 -8.95
N ASP A 205 -20.48 3.45 -8.98
CA ASP A 205 -20.75 2.52 -10.06
C ASP A 205 -21.16 3.30 -11.32
N PRO A 206 -20.38 3.28 -12.39
CA PRO A 206 -20.67 4.08 -13.58
C PRO A 206 -21.93 3.61 -14.34
N VAL A 207 -22.45 2.41 -14.03
CA VAL A 207 -23.64 1.84 -14.67
C VAL A 207 -24.92 2.23 -13.94
N THR A 208 -24.92 2.17 -12.61
CA THR A 208 -26.13 2.39 -11.80
C THR A 208 -26.13 3.71 -11.05
N GLY A 209 -25.00 4.41 -10.96
CA GLY A 209 -24.82 5.62 -10.17
C GLY A 209 -24.77 5.35 -8.66
N LYS A 210 -24.91 4.11 -8.19
CA LYS A 210 -24.81 3.77 -6.77
C LYS A 210 -23.38 3.96 -6.27
N LEU A 211 -23.28 4.26 -4.98
CA LEU A 211 -21.99 4.34 -4.30
C LEU A 211 -21.68 3.02 -3.61
N PHE A 212 -20.46 2.54 -3.76
CA PHE A 212 -19.91 1.44 -2.98
C PHE A 212 -18.90 1.97 -1.98
N VAL A 213 -19.01 1.53 -0.73
CA VAL A 213 -18.16 1.97 0.37
C VAL A 213 -17.54 0.75 1.04
N THR A 214 -16.22 0.74 1.17
CA THR A 214 -15.47 -0.29 1.91
C THR A 214 -15.22 0.14 3.34
N GLY A 215 -14.97 -0.81 4.22
CA GLY A 215 -14.66 -0.60 5.62
C GLY A 215 -14.51 -1.93 6.35
N THR A 216 -15.05 -2.05 7.57
CA THR A 216 -15.18 -3.34 8.27
C THR A 216 -16.38 -4.16 7.80
N GLY A 217 -17.10 -3.67 6.81
CA GLY A 217 -18.15 -4.28 6.02
C GLY A 217 -18.24 -3.60 4.67
N MET A 218 -19.11 -4.08 3.79
CA MET A 218 -19.41 -3.47 2.51
C MET A 218 -20.73 -2.73 2.57
N TYR A 219 -20.78 -1.54 1.99
CA TYR A 219 -21.99 -0.71 1.97
C TYR A 219 -22.28 -0.23 0.57
N SER A 220 -23.58 -0.10 0.26
CA SER A 220 -24.06 0.55 -0.95
C SER A 220 -24.99 1.70 -0.57
N ILE A 221 -24.82 2.86 -1.20
CA ILE A 221 -25.63 4.05 -0.98
C ILE A 221 -26.27 4.46 -2.28
N ASP A 222 -27.58 4.64 -2.29
CA ASP A 222 -28.28 5.27 -3.40
C ASP A 222 -28.13 6.80 -3.29
N PRO A 223 -27.50 7.48 -4.27
CA PRO A 223 -27.23 8.91 -4.15
C PRO A 223 -28.49 9.79 -4.14
N LYS A 224 -29.62 9.31 -4.67
CA LYS A 224 -30.91 10.04 -4.72
C LYS A 224 -31.71 9.86 -3.45
N THR A 225 -31.94 8.59 -3.04
CA THR A 225 -32.79 8.29 -1.89
C THR A 225 -32.05 8.32 -0.57
N LYS A 226 -30.71 8.25 -0.59
CA LYS A 226 -29.83 8.12 0.58
C LYS A 226 -30.02 6.80 1.33
N GLU A 227 -30.67 5.81 0.71
CA GLU A 227 -30.80 4.47 1.27
C GLU A 227 -29.42 3.81 1.38
N ILE A 228 -29.13 3.25 2.55
CA ILE A 228 -27.88 2.54 2.83
C ILE A 228 -28.20 1.05 2.97
N LYS A 229 -27.54 0.22 2.18
CA LYS A 229 -27.50 -1.23 2.37
C LYS A 229 -26.15 -1.62 2.94
N SER A 230 -26.14 -2.53 3.91
CA SER A 230 -24.93 -3.05 4.53
C SER A 230 -24.83 -4.54 4.30
N LEU A 231 -23.61 -5.02 4.14
CA LEU A 231 -23.29 -6.43 3.98
C LEU A 231 -22.04 -6.74 4.80
N ASP A 232 -22.16 -7.68 5.72
CA ASP A 232 -21.00 -8.16 6.48
C ASP A 232 -20.07 -8.95 5.56
N TYR A 233 -18.77 -8.79 5.76
CA TYR A 233 -17.81 -9.65 5.08
C TYR A 233 -17.91 -11.09 5.58
N PRO A 234 -17.53 -12.08 4.75
CA PRO A 234 -17.43 -13.45 5.21
C PRO A 234 -16.54 -13.53 6.43
N LYS A 235 -16.98 -14.26 7.47
CA LYS A 235 -16.18 -14.43 8.68
C LYS A 235 -14.96 -15.28 8.38
N GLY A 236 -13.77 -14.70 8.51
CA GLY A 236 -12.48 -15.38 8.44
C GLY A 236 -11.89 -15.63 9.83
N VAL A 237 -10.70 -16.20 9.87
CA VAL A 237 -9.90 -16.37 11.09
C VAL A 237 -9.41 -15.00 11.62
N TYR A 238 -9.31 -14.01 10.73
CA TYR A 238 -8.90 -12.64 11.00
C TYR A 238 -10.03 -11.67 10.68
N ASP A 239 -10.00 -10.50 11.29
CA ASP A 239 -10.96 -9.44 11.01
C ASP A 239 -10.78 -8.95 9.57
N SER A 240 -11.80 -9.13 8.75
CA SER A 240 -11.84 -8.60 7.39
C SER A 240 -11.84 -7.09 7.39
N PHE A 241 -11.04 -6.50 6.50
CA PHE A 241 -10.93 -5.07 6.34
C PHE A 241 -10.78 -4.68 4.86
N GLY A 242 -11.89 -4.26 4.26
CA GLY A 242 -11.91 -3.87 2.86
C GLY A 242 -11.20 -2.55 2.63
N MET A 243 -10.28 -2.53 1.67
CA MET A 243 -9.49 -1.35 1.33
C MET A 243 -10.05 -0.65 0.09
N HIS A 244 -9.81 -1.19 -1.08
CA HIS A 244 -10.16 -0.58 -2.36
C HIS A 244 -11.03 -1.49 -3.22
N THR A 245 -11.71 -0.87 -4.20
CA THR A 245 -12.64 -1.57 -5.09
C THR A 245 -12.28 -1.40 -6.56
N ALA A 246 -12.58 -2.42 -7.35
CA ALA A 246 -12.58 -2.37 -8.81
C ALA A 246 -13.82 -3.06 -9.38
N LEU A 247 -14.36 -2.55 -10.48
CA LEU A 247 -15.55 -3.08 -11.12
C LEU A 247 -15.20 -3.72 -12.47
N ASN A 248 -15.53 -5.01 -12.61
CA ASN A 248 -15.68 -5.65 -13.90
C ASN A 248 -17.06 -5.31 -14.43
N SER A 249 -17.12 -4.39 -15.36
CA SER A 249 -18.40 -3.87 -15.88
C SER A 249 -19.18 -4.90 -16.70
N ALA A 250 -18.49 -5.81 -17.38
CA ALA A 250 -19.11 -6.84 -18.22
C ALA A 250 -19.82 -7.92 -17.39
N ASP A 251 -19.15 -8.43 -16.36
CA ASP A 251 -19.67 -9.50 -15.49
C ASP A 251 -20.44 -8.93 -14.29
N ARG A 252 -20.46 -7.61 -14.12
CA ARG A 252 -21.03 -6.91 -12.97
C ARG A 252 -20.46 -7.43 -11.65
N GLU A 253 -19.16 -7.72 -11.62
CA GLU A 253 -18.43 -8.16 -10.44
C GLU A 253 -17.64 -7.00 -9.81
N LEU A 254 -17.92 -6.74 -8.54
CA LEU A 254 -17.19 -5.78 -7.73
C LEU A 254 -16.14 -6.52 -6.91
N TYR A 255 -14.88 -6.26 -7.19
CA TYR A 255 -13.74 -6.79 -6.46
C TYR A 255 -13.35 -5.85 -5.33
N VAL A 256 -13.05 -6.41 -4.16
CA VAL A 256 -12.64 -5.66 -2.96
C VAL A 256 -11.39 -6.30 -2.38
N THR A 257 -10.31 -5.55 -2.22
CA THR A 257 -9.13 -6.04 -1.49
C THR A 257 -9.44 -6.14 -0.01
N ASP A 258 -9.20 -7.30 0.58
CA ASP A 258 -9.28 -7.52 2.01
C ASP A 258 -7.88 -7.63 2.60
N TRP A 259 -7.46 -6.54 3.23
CA TRP A 259 -6.13 -6.40 3.78
C TRP A 259 -5.88 -7.33 5.00
N GLY A 260 -6.95 -7.61 5.76
CA GLY A 260 -6.86 -8.42 6.98
C GLY A 260 -6.78 -9.94 6.73
N THR A 261 -7.31 -10.42 5.60
CA THR A 261 -7.40 -11.87 5.30
C THR A 261 -6.50 -12.33 4.15
N ASP A 262 -5.76 -11.42 3.50
CA ASP A 262 -4.98 -11.70 2.30
C ASP A 262 -5.86 -12.21 1.13
N GLU A 263 -7.05 -11.66 0.98
CA GLU A 263 -8.04 -12.07 -0.03
C GLU A 263 -8.50 -10.91 -0.91
N VAL A 264 -9.09 -11.25 -2.03
CA VAL A 264 -9.95 -10.35 -2.80
C VAL A 264 -11.37 -10.90 -2.73
N LEU A 265 -12.27 -10.13 -2.14
CA LEU A 265 -13.69 -10.48 -2.05
C LEU A 265 -14.39 -10.06 -3.33
N VAL A 266 -15.30 -10.91 -3.82
CA VAL A 266 -16.06 -10.67 -5.04
C VAL A 266 -17.52 -10.58 -4.72
N PHE A 267 -18.14 -9.46 -5.07
CA PHE A 267 -19.57 -9.20 -4.89
C PHE A 267 -20.25 -9.05 -6.25
N ASP A 268 -21.51 -9.38 -6.29
CA ASP A 268 -22.40 -9.01 -7.40
C ASP A 268 -22.80 -7.53 -7.21
N ALA A 269 -22.47 -6.68 -8.17
CA ALA A 269 -22.69 -5.23 -8.08
C ALA A 269 -24.18 -4.85 -8.17
N ASP A 270 -25.02 -5.66 -8.82
CA ASP A 270 -26.43 -5.38 -9.04
C ASP A 270 -27.28 -5.85 -7.86
N THR A 271 -27.06 -7.07 -7.39
CA THR A 271 -27.78 -7.66 -6.25
C THR A 271 -27.18 -7.28 -4.91
N PHE A 272 -25.94 -6.80 -4.90
CA PHE A 272 -25.17 -6.48 -3.71
C PHE A 272 -25.06 -7.68 -2.76
N THR A 273 -24.58 -8.82 -3.28
CA THR A 273 -24.38 -10.06 -2.55
C THR A 273 -22.95 -10.57 -2.72
N HIS A 274 -22.40 -11.20 -1.68
CA HIS A 274 -21.08 -11.85 -1.79
C HIS A 274 -21.16 -13.10 -2.68
N LYS A 275 -20.30 -13.19 -3.68
CA LYS A 275 -20.22 -14.32 -4.63
C LYS A 275 -19.17 -15.34 -4.23
N ARG A 276 -17.95 -14.88 -3.95
CA ARG A 276 -16.80 -15.71 -3.59
C ARG A 276 -15.67 -14.87 -3.01
N SER A 277 -14.72 -15.55 -2.38
CA SER A 277 -13.44 -14.97 -1.93
C SER A 277 -12.30 -15.59 -2.72
N LEU A 278 -11.40 -14.76 -3.22
CA LEU A 278 -10.21 -15.16 -3.95
C LEU A 278 -9.01 -15.04 -3.02
N LYS A 279 -8.48 -16.16 -2.55
CA LYS A 279 -7.26 -16.16 -1.76
C LYS A 279 -6.07 -15.89 -2.66
N VAL A 280 -5.24 -14.90 -2.31
CA VAL A 280 -4.02 -14.60 -3.05
C VAL A 280 -3.01 -15.74 -2.81
N THR A 281 -2.71 -16.50 -3.86
CA THR A 281 -1.79 -17.65 -3.84
C THR A 281 -0.73 -17.50 -4.91
N GLY A 282 0.47 -18.03 -4.69
CA GLY A 282 1.59 -17.90 -5.64
C GLY A 282 2.34 -16.56 -5.52
N ALA A 283 2.23 -15.90 -4.36
CA ALA A 283 3.05 -14.72 -4.04
C ALA A 283 4.56 -15.08 -4.01
N GLU A 284 5.42 -14.06 -4.08
CA GLU A 284 6.88 -14.22 -4.05
C GLU A 284 7.33 -15.10 -2.88
N GLN A 285 6.77 -14.87 -1.71
CA GLN A 285 7.05 -15.64 -0.52
C GLN A 285 5.77 -16.08 0.18
N THR A 286 5.46 -17.35 0.09
CA THR A 286 4.36 -17.97 0.85
C THR A 286 4.67 -17.92 2.35
N GLY A 287 3.64 -17.74 3.20
CA GLY A 287 3.81 -17.66 4.67
C GLY A 287 4.11 -16.27 5.20
N VAL A 288 4.35 -15.29 4.31
CA VAL A 288 4.41 -13.88 4.64
C VAL A 288 3.14 -13.21 4.13
N PRO A 289 2.49 -12.30 4.87
CA PRO A 289 1.28 -11.62 4.45
C PRO A 289 1.48 -10.89 3.12
N THR A 290 0.46 -10.92 2.26
CA THR A 290 0.41 -10.12 1.04
C THR A 290 -0.17 -8.74 1.30
N GLN A 291 -1.16 -8.64 2.19
CA GLN A 291 -1.82 -7.39 2.52
C GLN A 291 -2.27 -6.63 1.27
N PRO A 292 -3.23 -7.17 0.50
CA PRO A 292 -3.76 -6.52 -0.70
C PRO A 292 -4.31 -5.14 -0.36
N HIS A 293 -3.90 -4.11 -1.09
CA HIS A 293 -4.27 -2.73 -0.82
C HIS A 293 -5.06 -2.12 -1.97
N GLY A 294 -4.37 -1.60 -2.99
CA GLY A 294 -5.01 -1.08 -4.19
C GLY A 294 -5.48 -2.19 -5.12
N ILE A 295 -6.47 -1.90 -5.96
CA ILE A 295 -7.02 -2.84 -6.92
C ILE A 295 -7.46 -2.12 -8.19
N ALA A 296 -7.26 -2.75 -9.34
CA ALA A 296 -7.75 -2.29 -10.63
C ALA A 296 -8.20 -3.49 -11.46
N TYR A 297 -9.26 -3.29 -12.21
CA TYR A 297 -9.70 -4.24 -13.23
C TYR A 297 -9.64 -3.55 -14.61
N ASP A 298 -8.84 -4.11 -15.50
CA ASP A 298 -8.75 -3.67 -16.88
C ASP A 298 -9.85 -4.39 -17.68
N ASN A 299 -10.93 -3.67 -18.01
CA ASN A 299 -12.05 -4.24 -18.73
C ASN A 299 -11.68 -4.57 -20.19
N SER A 300 -10.72 -3.85 -20.78
CA SER A 300 -10.29 -4.07 -22.15
C SER A 300 -9.46 -5.34 -22.31
N LEU A 301 -8.60 -5.64 -21.34
CA LEU A 301 -7.71 -6.80 -21.33
C LEU A 301 -8.26 -7.96 -20.49
N GLY A 302 -9.30 -7.73 -19.69
CA GLY A 302 -9.87 -8.72 -18.76
C GLY A 302 -8.91 -9.12 -17.64
N LYS A 303 -8.04 -8.19 -17.19
CA LYS A 303 -6.99 -8.43 -16.21
C LYS A 303 -7.34 -7.81 -14.85
N LEU A 304 -7.11 -8.57 -13.79
CA LEU A 304 -7.27 -8.12 -12.41
C LEU A 304 -5.90 -7.87 -11.79
N TYR A 305 -5.66 -6.63 -11.36
CA TYR A 305 -4.43 -6.21 -10.71
C TYR A 305 -4.68 -5.82 -9.26
N ILE A 306 -3.76 -6.20 -8.38
CA ILE A 306 -3.70 -5.70 -7.00
C ILE A 306 -2.31 -5.14 -6.70
N SER A 307 -2.24 -4.05 -5.96
CA SER A 307 -1.02 -3.69 -5.26
C SER A 307 -0.96 -4.42 -3.93
N VAL A 308 0.22 -4.85 -3.57
CA VAL A 308 0.47 -5.63 -2.36
C VAL A 308 1.48 -4.90 -1.50
N GLN A 309 1.10 -4.56 -0.27
CA GLN A 309 2.01 -3.92 0.66
C GLN A 309 3.07 -4.91 1.18
N GLY A 310 2.64 -6.15 1.37
CA GLY A 310 3.51 -7.16 1.95
C GLY A 310 3.87 -6.87 3.41
N SER A 311 5.00 -7.38 3.83
CA SER A 311 5.53 -7.13 5.16
C SER A 311 7.05 -6.97 5.08
N ASN A 312 7.58 -5.87 5.62
CA ASN A 312 9.01 -5.54 5.59
C ASN A 312 9.65 -5.60 4.19
N GLY A 313 8.90 -5.15 3.16
CA GLY A 313 9.33 -5.20 1.76
C GLY A 313 9.26 -6.60 1.10
N ILE A 314 8.85 -7.63 1.85
CA ILE A 314 8.59 -8.97 1.32
C ILE A 314 7.19 -8.99 0.71
N ASN A 315 7.04 -9.57 -0.45
CA ASN A 315 5.82 -9.61 -1.24
C ASN A 315 5.32 -8.24 -1.76
N SER A 316 6.00 -7.13 -1.49
CA SER A 316 5.56 -5.82 -2.00
C SER A 316 5.68 -5.73 -3.52
N GLY A 317 4.63 -5.22 -4.19
CA GLY A 317 4.63 -5.05 -5.63
C GLY A 317 3.24 -5.07 -6.27
N ILE A 318 3.20 -5.37 -7.55
CA ILE A 318 1.98 -5.50 -8.35
C ILE A 318 1.81 -6.95 -8.79
N TYR A 319 0.62 -7.46 -8.56
CA TYR A 319 0.23 -8.81 -8.93
C TYR A 319 -0.91 -8.77 -9.94
N GLU A 320 -0.75 -9.47 -11.07
CA GLU A 320 -1.87 -9.88 -11.91
C GLU A 320 -2.45 -11.17 -11.35
N LEU A 321 -3.72 -11.17 -10.99
CA LEU A 321 -4.41 -12.32 -10.45
C LEU A 321 -5.28 -13.01 -11.51
N ASP A 322 -5.39 -14.32 -11.40
CA ASP A 322 -6.51 -15.03 -12.02
C ASP A 322 -7.80 -14.62 -11.30
N LYS A 323 -8.73 -14.00 -12.03
CA LYS A 323 -9.98 -13.45 -11.48
C LYS A 323 -10.96 -14.50 -10.93
N ASN A 324 -10.72 -15.79 -11.18
CA ASN A 324 -11.56 -16.87 -10.72
C ASN A 324 -10.99 -17.59 -9.49
N THR A 325 -9.65 -17.68 -9.41
CA THR A 325 -8.97 -18.47 -8.40
C THR A 325 -8.18 -17.65 -7.38
N GLY A 326 -7.80 -16.41 -7.73
CA GLY A 326 -6.89 -15.59 -6.91
C GLY A 326 -5.41 -15.97 -7.03
N HIS A 327 -5.09 -16.92 -7.92
CA HIS A 327 -3.70 -17.29 -8.17
C HIS A 327 -2.95 -16.18 -8.90
N VAL A 328 -1.73 -15.89 -8.46
CA VAL A 328 -0.84 -14.91 -9.09
C VAL A 328 -0.38 -15.44 -10.44
N LYS A 329 -0.78 -14.77 -11.52
CA LYS A 329 -0.35 -15.09 -12.89
C LYS A 329 0.96 -14.43 -13.24
N ASP A 330 1.16 -13.23 -12.72
CA ASP A 330 2.38 -12.45 -12.92
C ASP A 330 2.62 -11.52 -11.73
N TYR A 331 3.88 -11.25 -11.44
CA TYR A 331 4.30 -10.45 -10.31
C TYR A 331 5.47 -9.53 -10.69
N VAL A 332 5.31 -8.26 -10.41
CA VAL A 332 6.38 -7.27 -10.54
C VAL A 332 6.67 -6.65 -9.19
N LYS A 333 7.86 -6.95 -8.66
CA LYS A 333 8.33 -6.36 -7.41
C LYS A 333 8.56 -4.87 -7.61
N HIS A 334 7.93 -4.08 -6.76
CA HIS A 334 8.06 -2.62 -6.81
C HIS A 334 7.85 -2.03 -5.41
N GLY A 335 8.69 -1.06 -5.06
CA GLY A 335 8.58 -0.31 -3.82
C GLY A 335 8.79 -1.14 -2.55
N TYR A 336 8.56 -0.51 -1.41
CA TYR A 336 8.59 -1.15 -0.10
C TYR A 336 7.19 -1.48 0.41
N LEU A 337 6.22 -0.59 0.16
CA LEU A 337 4.80 -0.75 0.47
C LEU A 337 3.99 -0.20 -0.71
N SER A 338 3.74 -1.02 -1.71
CA SER A 338 2.90 -0.60 -2.84
C SER A 338 1.47 -0.34 -2.39
N GLY A 339 0.98 0.88 -2.61
CA GLY A 339 -0.27 1.40 -2.07
C GLY A 339 -1.38 1.57 -3.11
N ALA A 340 -1.90 2.80 -3.22
CA ALA A 340 -2.99 3.11 -4.12
C ALA A 340 -2.65 2.85 -5.59
N LEU A 341 -3.65 2.40 -6.34
CA LEU A 341 -3.60 2.23 -7.79
C LEU A 341 -4.54 3.23 -8.47
N ALA A 342 -4.11 3.74 -9.62
CA ALA A 342 -4.97 4.47 -10.55
C ALA A 342 -4.78 3.87 -11.95
N HIS A 343 -5.88 3.47 -12.58
CA HIS A 343 -5.87 2.78 -13.87
C HIS A 343 -6.38 3.69 -14.98
N ASP A 344 -5.56 3.90 -16.00
CA ASP A 344 -5.91 4.58 -17.25
C ASP A 344 -6.13 3.53 -18.35
N GLU A 345 -7.37 3.07 -18.46
CA GLU A 345 -7.75 2.04 -19.42
C GLU A 345 -7.61 2.51 -20.88
N GLU A 346 -7.77 3.80 -21.14
CA GLU A 346 -7.61 4.36 -22.48
C GLU A 346 -6.18 4.27 -22.99
N ARG A 347 -5.21 4.28 -22.07
CA ARG A 347 -3.77 4.25 -22.38
C ARG A 347 -3.10 2.94 -22.02
N ASP A 348 -3.83 1.97 -21.48
CA ASP A 348 -3.30 0.71 -20.91
C ASP A 348 -2.14 0.96 -19.93
N LEU A 349 -2.32 1.95 -19.06
CA LEU A 349 -1.37 2.31 -18.02
C LEU A 349 -1.99 2.18 -16.63
N LEU A 350 -1.22 1.59 -15.73
CA LEU A 350 -1.53 1.55 -14.31
C LEU A 350 -0.49 2.36 -13.56
N TYR A 351 -0.94 3.25 -12.69
CA TYR A 351 -0.08 4.05 -11.84
C TYR A 351 -0.09 3.48 -10.42
N ILE A 352 1.09 3.33 -9.84
CA ILE A 352 1.28 2.65 -8.57
C ILE A 352 1.97 3.60 -7.60
N ALA A 353 1.30 3.90 -6.50
CA ALA A 353 1.86 4.70 -5.43
C ALA A 353 2.81 3.87 -4.57
N ASP A 354 4.03 4.35 -4.33
CA ASP A 354 4.87 3.80 -3.28
C ASP A 354 4.61 4.57 -1.98
N TYR A 355 3.94 3.88 -1.06
CA TYR A 355 3.58 4.45 0.22
C TYR A 355 4.81 4.63 1.11
N GLY A 356 5.77 3.69 1.10
CA GLY A 356 6.94 3.71 1.97
C GLY A 356 6.59 3.62 3.45
N GLU A 357 7.56 3.28 4.28
CA GLU A 357 7.38 3.32 5.73
C GLU A 357 8.21 4.43 6.35
N SER A 358 7.62 5.16 7.33
CA SER A 358 8.25 6.33 7.95
C SER A 358 9.58 6.04 8.66
N LYS A 359 9.83 4.81 9.07
CA LYS A 359 11.06 4.40 9.75
C LYS A 359 12.11 3.79 8.81
N GLN A 360 11.68 3.30 7.65
CA GLN A 360 12.54 2.71 6.64
C GLN A 360 12.15 3.30 5.28
N ILE A 361 12.43 4.59 5.09
CA ILE A 361 12.20 5.25 3.81
C ILE A 361 13.05 4.54 2.77
N SER A 362 12.42 3.72 1.94
CA SER A 362 13.09 3.12 0.80
C SER A 362 13.51 4.23 -0.18
N LYS A 363 14.52 3.97 -1.00
CA LYS A 363 14.90 4.89 -2.08
C LYS A 363 13.73 5.20 -3.03
N ASP A 364 12.70 4.36 -3.03
CA ASP A 364 11.55 4.42 -3.94
C ASP A 364 10.34 5.12 -3.28
N ALA A 365 10.36 5.35 -1.95
CA ALA A 365 9.31 6.09 -1.26
C ALA A 365 9.09 7.46 -1.91
N GLY A 366 7.83 7.82 -2.16
CA GLY A 366 7.47 9.05 -2.88
C GLY A 366 7.56 8.94 -4.40
N ASN A 367 7.80 7.75 -4.95
CA ASN A 367 7.68 7.48 -6.36
C ASN A 367 6.25 7.07 -6.73
N VAL A 368 5.90 7.33 -7.97
CA VAL A 368 4.77 6.71 -8.67
C VAL A 368 5.34 5.95 -9.84
N ALA A 369 5.14 4.64 -9.86
CA ALA A 369 5.50 3.84 -11.00
C ALA A 369 4.45 3.94 -12.09
N VAL A 370 4.90 4.01 -13.34
CA VAL A 370 4.09 3.88 -14.55
C VAL A 370 4.25 2.45 -15.05
N PHE A 371 3.16 1.71 -15.04
CA PHE A 371 3.14 0.29 -15.38
C PHE A 371 2.32 0.08 -16.65
N ASP A 372 2.90 -0.63 -17.61
CA ASP A 372 2.23 -1.02 -18.86
C ASP A 372 1.45 -2.33 -18.63
N THR A 373 0.11 -2.28 -18.71
CA THR A 373 -0.78 -3.43 -18.48
C THR A 373 -0.75 -4.46 -19.61
N ARG A 374 -0.28 -4.09 -20.81
CA ARG A 374 -0.13 -5.02 -21.93
C ARG A 374 1.04 -5.97 -21.73
N GLN A 375 2.17 -5.45 -21.21
CA GLN A 375 3.41 -6.19 -21.05
C GLN A 375 3.73 -6.56 -19.59
N ASN A 376 2.94 -6.10 -18.63
CA ASN A 376 3.17 -6.24 -17.19
C ASN A 376 4.58 -5.76 -16.77
N LYS A 377 4.88 -4.50 -17.09
CA LYS A 377 6.20 -3.93 -16.79
C LYS A 377 6.10 -2.53 -16.22
N VAL A 378 6.89 -2.25 -15.20
CA VAL A 378 7.19 -0.87 -14.82
C VAL A 378 8.07 -0.28 -15.91
N VAL A 379 7.57 0.73 -16.60
CA VAL A 379 8.25 1.36 -17.75
C VAL A 379 8.89 2.69 -17.37
N LYS A 380 8.46 3.31 -16.26
CA LYS A 380 9.03 4.55 -15.75
C LYS A 380 8.66 4.77 -14.28
N ASP A 381 9.53 5.48 -13.56
CA ASP A 381 9.23 6.01 -12.22
C ASP A 381 9.24 7.54 -12.24
N VAL A 382 8.33 8.13 -11.45
CA VAL A 382 8.22 9.57 -11.26
C VAL A 382 8.32 9.88 -9.78
N ARG A 383 9.33 10.64 -9.38
CA ARG A 383 9.51 11.12 -8.00
C ARG A 383 8.62 12.33 -7.76
N VAL A 384 7.53 12.13 -7.07
CA VAL A 384 6.49 13.15 -6.87
C VAL A 384 6.55 13.80 -5.48
N SER A 385 7.19 13.14 -4.52
CA SER A 385 7.26 13.58 -3.12
C SER A 385 8.58 13.10 -2.50
N PRO A 386 9.04 13.73 -1.41
CA PRO A 386 10.16 13.20 -0.62
C PRO A 386 9.81 11.90 0.10
N SER A 387 8.53 11.66 0.39
CA SER A 387 8.04 10.46 1.10
C SER A 387 6.64 10.05 0.63
N GLU A 388 6.00 9.19 1.34
CA GLU A 388 4.71 8.53 1.15
C GLU A 388 3.74 9.14 0.13
N VAL A 389 3.29 8.34 -0.85
CA VAL A 389 2.19 8.70 -1.75
C VAL A 389 0.94 7.95 -1.30
N ASN A 390 -0.06 8.68 -0.80
CA ASN A 390 -1.27 8.09 -0.25
C ASN A 390 -2.31 7.73 -1.30
N PHE A 391 -2.47 8.60 -2.31
CA PHE A 391 -3.56 8.45 -3.26
C PHE A 391 -3.20 8.98 -4.64
N LEU A 392 -3.84 8.43 -5.65
CA LEU A 392 -3.68 8.80 -7.05
C LEU A 392 -5.03 9.05 -7.69
N THR A 393 -5.13 10.11 -8.50
CA THR A 393 -6.33 10.44 -9.26
C THR A 393 -5.96 10.75 -10.71
N ILE A 394 -6.65 10.13 -11.65
CA ILE A 394 -6.49 10.41 -13.08
C ILE A 394 -7.47 11.51 -13.48
N GLN A 395 -6.96 12.50 -14.19
CA GLN A 395 -7.72 13.61 -14.76
C GLN A 395 -8.25 13.28 -16.15
N GLY A 396 -9.16 14.10 -16.66
CA GLY A 396 -9.76 13.90 -17.97
C GLY A 396 -8.79 13.94 -19.15
N ASP A 397 -7.64 14.59 -18.99
CA ASP A 397 -6.57 14.64 -20.01
C ASP A 397 -5.56 13.49 -19.89
N GLY A 398 -5.77 12.57 -18.96
CA GLY A 398 -4.87 11.45 -18.64
C GLY A 398 -3.69 11.83 -17.74
N SER A 399 -3.66 13.05 -17.22
CA SER A 399 -2.68 13.40 -16.18
C SER A 399 -3.03 12.74 -14.86
N VAL A 400 -2.01 12.45 -14.07
CA VAL A 400 -2.13 11.86 -12.76
C VAL A 400 -1.81 12.90 -11.70
N VAL A 401 -2.68 13.03 -10.72
CA VAL A 401 -2.40 13.79 -9.50
C VAL A 401 -2.08 12.81 -8.37
N ALA A 402 -0.96 13.05 -7.70
CA ALA A 402 -0.56 12.32 -6.51
C ALA A 402 -0.76 13.19 -5.27
N VAL A 403 -1.41 12.61 -4.27
CA VAL A 403 -1.58 13.18 -2.93
C VAL A 403 -0.60 12.51 -2.00
N SER A 404 0.36 13.27 -1.47
CA SER A 404 1.41 12.73 -0.63
C SER A 404 1.33 13.30 0.78
N ARG A 405 1.60 12.46 1.77
CA ARG A 405 1.88 12.86 3.15
C ARG A 405 3.37 12.92 3.34
N ASP A 406 3.88 14.12 3.52
CA ASP A 406 5.30 14.31 3.65
C ASP A 406 5.71 14.41 5.13
N LYS A 407 6.11 13.29 5.69
CA LYS A 407 6.63 13.22 7.07
C LYS A 407 8.06 13.72 7.21
N THR A 408 8.75 14.01 6.12
CA THR A 408 10.14 14.49 6.17
C THR A 408 10.22 16.00 6.26
N TYR A 409 9.18 16.71 5.83
CA TYR A 409 9.10 18.16 6.02
C TYR A 409 8.75 18.44 7.49
N LYS A 410 9.75 18.50 8.30
CA LYS A 410 9.65 19.08 9.64
C LYS A 410 9.46 20.59 9.52
N ASN A 411 8.25 21.04 9.34
CA ASN A 411 7.93 22.42 9.64
C ASN A 411 7.81 22.52 11.16
N THR A 412 8.95 22.69 11.79
CA THR A 412 9.18 22.39 13.20
C THR A 412 8.45 23.32 14.17
N ASN A 413 7.76 24.36 13.71
CA ASN A 413 7.21 25.38 14.62
C ASN A 413 5.92 26.02 14.13
N VAL A 414 5.16 25.42 13.22
CA VAL A 414 3.93 26.04 12.72
C VAL A 414 2.78 25.08 12.91
N ASP A 415 1.90 25.44 13.82
CA ASP A 415 0.59 24.83 13.97
C ASP A 415 -0.36 25.56 13.01
N PHE A 416 -0.97 24.83 12.06
CA PHE A 416 -1.96 25.40 11.17
C PHE A 416 -3.32 25.33 11.85
N ARG A 417 -3.94 26.46 12.03
CA ARG A 417 -5.29 26.58 12.53
C ARG A 417 -6.23 27.11 11.49
N ILE A 418 -7.47 26.66 11.58
CA ILE A 418 -8.57 27.37 10.97
C ILE A 418 -9.20 28.23 12.08
N ASP A 419 -9.17 29.54 11.93
CA ASP A 419 -9.90 30.44 12.81
C ASP A 419 -11.39 30.06 12.78
N PRO A 420 -12.01 29.70 13.93
CA PRO A 420 -13.39 29.25 13.95
C PRO A 420 -14.39 30.36 13.57
N THR A 421 -13.96 31.63 13.61
CA THR A 421 -14.81 32.80 13.30
C THR A 421 -14.70 33.20 11.84
N THR A 422 -13.48 33.22 11.31
CA THR A 422 -13.21 33.66 9.93
C THR A 422 -13.02 32.50 8.96
N GLY A 423 -12.72 31.30 9.48
CA GLY A 423 -12.37 30.14 8.68
C GLY A 423 -11.00 30.27 7.98
N GLU A 424 -10.24 31.30 8.29
CA GLU A 424 -8.90 31.50 7.72
C GLU A 424 -7.88 30.53 8.32
N TYR A 425 -6.94 30.08 7.50
CA TYR A 425 -5.76 29.37 7.98
C TYR A 425 -4.83 30.36 8.66
N GLN A 426 -4.59 30.14 9.93
CA GLN A 426 -3.63 30.91 10.71
C GLN A 426 -2.46 30.00 11.08
N SER A 427 -1.24 30.50 10.93
CA SER A 427 -0.07 29.89 11.56
C SER A 427 0.02 30.38 12.99
N ALA A 428 0.08 29.45 13.94
CA ALA A 428 0.31 29.77 15.34
C ALA A 428 1.62 29.15 15.81
N SER A 429 2.34 29.84 16.69
CA SER A 429 3.50 29.25 17.36
C SER A 429 3.04 28.22 18.40
N VAL A 430 3.85 27.21 18.64
CA VAL A 430 3.62 26.18 19.68
C VAL A 430 3.49 26.80 21.07
N ASP A 431 4.10 27.95 21.30
CA ASP A 431 4.10 28.68 22.56
C ASP A 431 2.73 29.29 22.92
N GLU A 432 1.83 29.41 21.96
CA GLU A 432 0.45 29.90 22.21
C GLU A 432 -0.48 28.82 22.80
N TYR A 433 0.01 27.57 22.96
CA TYR A 433 -0.72 26.46 23.57
C TYR A 433 0.05 25.82 24.73
N PRO A 434 0.11 26.48 25.88
CA PRO A 434 0.81 25.92 27.02
C PRO A 434 0.14 24.60 27.47
N GLY A 435 0.94 23.56 27.60
CA GLY A 435 0.54 22.24 28.09
C GLY A 435 0.14 21.23 27.01
N LYS A 436 0.39 21.49 25.73
CA LYS A 436 0.16 20.55 24.65
C LYS A 436 1.46 20.21 23.93
N GLU A 437 1.69 18.91 23.70
CA GLU A 437 2.79 18.46 22.87
C GLU A 437 2.62 18.98 21.45
N SER A 438 3.73 19.36 20.82
CA SER A 438 3.74 19.86 19.46
C SER A 438 3.24 18.80 18.49
N VAL A 439 2.12 19.04 17.83
CA VAL A 439 1.70 18.23 16.70
C VAL A 439 2.55 18.63 15.50
N ASN A 440 3.42 17.74 15.05
CA ASN A 440 4.15 17.94 13.81
C ASN A 440 3.17 17.80 12.63
N ILE A 441 2.61 18.92 12.20
CA ILE A 441 1.89 18.98 10.94
C ILE A 441 2.93 18.97 9.84
N THR A 442 3.02 17.85 9.16
CA THR A 442 3.94 17.70 8.03
C THR A 442 3.41 18.45 6.83
N ALA A 443 4.28 19.16 6.13
CA ALA A 443 3.94 19.70 4.82
C ALA A 443 3.62 18.56 3.88
N ASN A 444 2.49 18.66 3.19
CA ASN A 444 2.02 17.64 2.27
C ASN A 444 2.22 18.13 0.85
N THR A 445 2.47 17.21 -0.07
CA THR A 445 2.78 17.53 -1.46
C THR A 445 1.62 17.12 -2.37
N LEU A 446 1.13 18.06 -3.17
CA LEU A 446 0.33 17.80 -4.36
C LEU A 446 1.24 17.78 -5.57
N SER A 447 1.13 16.75 -6.39
CA SER A 447 1.96 16.60 -7.59
C SER A 447 1.11 16.21 -8.78
N ARG A 448 1.55 16.60 -9.98
CA ARG A 448 0.91 16.25 -11.24
C ARG A 448 1.96 15.88 -12.27
N PHE A 449 1.67 14.88 -13.09
CA PHE A 449 2.43 14.55 -14.29
C PHE A 449 1.53 13.84 -15.30
N LYS A 450 2.03 13.68 -16.52
CA LYS A 450 1.37 12.91 -17.57
C LYS A 450 2.38 11.95 -18.20
N ALA A 451 1.96 10.70 -18.41
CA ALA A 451 2.72 9.74 -19.19
C ALA A 451 2.16 9.68 -20.61
N GLU A 452 3.01 9.95 -21.58
CA GLU A 452 2.66 9.95 -22.99
C GLU A 452 3.42 8.82 -23.71
N ASP A 453 2.75 8.12 -24.61
CA ASP A 453 3.36 7.05 -25.39
C ASP A 453 4.53 7.58 -26.22
N ALA A 454 5.69 6.96 -26.09
CA ALA A 454 6.91 7.29 -26.82
C ALA A 454 7.31 6.16 -27.80
N GLY A 455 6.42 5.21 -28.06
CA GLY A 455 6.66 4.05 -28.89
C GLY A 455 7.40 2.93 -28.15
N THR A 456 8.31 2.26 -28.82
CA THR A 456 9.07 1.15 -28.23
C THR A 456 10.54 1.52 -28.05
N ALA A 457 11.13 0.99 -26.97
CA ALA A 457 12.55 1.14 -26.69
C ALA A 457 13.23 -0.24 -26.57
N PRO A 458 14.55 -0.31 -26.79
CA PRO A 458 15.32 -1.54 -26.60
C PRO A 458 15.30 -1.98 -25.13
N GLY A 459 14.95 -3.23 -24.90
CA GLY A 459 15.05 -3.89 -23.60
C GLY A 459 16.32 -4.71 -23.46
N GLU A 460 16.55 -5.21 -22.26
CA GLU A 460 17.61 -6.17 -21.99
C GLU A 460 17.01 -7.58 -21.96
N THR A 461 17.50 -8.47 -22.82
CA THR A 461 17.15 -9.89 -22.75
C THR A 461 17.96 -10.54 -21.64
N LYS A 462 17.29 -11.02 -20.60
CA LYS A 462 17.90 -11.78 -19.51
C LYS A 462 17.38 -13.21 -19.52
N ARG A 463 18.30 -14.14 -19.49
CA ARG A 463 17.97 -15.56 -19.29
C ARG A 463 17.73 -15.77 -17.79
N ILE A 464 16.50 -16.08 -17.43
CA ILE A 464 16.08 -16.30 -16.04
C ILE A 464 15.54 -17.72 -15.89
N ILE A 465 15.53 -18.22 -14.64
CA ILE A 465 14.80 -19.45 -14.33
C ILE A 465 13.31 -19.15 -14.54
N ASP A 466 12.63 -20.04 -15.25
CA ASP A 466 11.19 -19.93 -15.48
C ASP A 466 10.44 -19.91 -14.14
N PRO A 467 9.76 -18.81 -13.77
CA PRO A 467 9.01 -18.71 -12.51
C PRO A 467 7.95 -19.82 -12.36
N ALA A 468 7.39 -20.30 -13.49
CA ALA A 468 6.42 -21.39 -13.48
C ALA A 468 7.05 -22.75 -13.07
N SER A 469 8.39 -22.84 -13.08
CA SER A 469 9.13 -24.01 -12.60
C SER A 469 9.55 -23.94 -11.14
N ALA A 470 9.20 -22.86 -10.42
CA ALA A 470 9.50 -22.72 -9.01
C ALA A 470 8.81 -23.84 -8.18
N PRO A 471 9.51 -24.41 -7.19
CA PRO A 471 8.91 -25.43 -6.34
C PRO A 471 7.69 -24.93 -5.58
N GLU A 472 6.66 -25.76 -5.53
CA GLU A 472 5.47 -25.49 -4.73
C GLU A 472 5.85 -25.33 -3.25
N GLN A 473 5.22 -24.38 -2.56
CA GLN A 473 5.51 -24.07 -1.16
C GLN A 473 4.54 -24.80 -0.22
N THR A 474 5.07 -25.26 0.91
CA THR A 474 4.27 -25.69 2.07
C THR A 474 4.18 -24.51 3.04
N ARG A 475 2.97 -24.21 3.52
CA ARG A 475 2.71 -23.23 4.57
C ARG A 475 2.11 -23.91 5.79
N LEU A 476 2.67 -23.64 6.96
CA LEU A 476 2.13 -24.09 8.24
C LEU A 476 1.76 -22.89 9.12
N VAL A 477 0.81 -23.11 10.00
CA VAL A 477 0.31 -22.14 10.99
C VAL A 477 0.42 -22.78 12.37
N SER A 478 0.88 -22.05 13.36
CA SER A 478 1.14 -22.60 14.70
C SER A 478 -0.12 -23.05 15.45
N ASP A 479 -1.22 -22.31 15.25
CA ASP A 479 -2.53 -22.56 15.86
C ASP A 479 -3.62 -21.79 15.08
N ASN A 480 -4.88 -21.89 15.51
CA ASN A 480 -6.00 -21.21 14.87
C ASN A 480 -6.40 -19.90 15.58
N THR A 481 -5.48 -19.25 16.26
CA THR A 481 -5.72 -17.97 16.93
C THR A 481 -5.33 -16.80 16.02
N SER A 482 -5.77 -15.60 16.37
CA SER A 482 -5.33 -14.37 15.70
C SER A 482 -3.84 -14.04 15.92
N GLU A 483 -3.19 -14.76 16.84
CA GLU A 483 -1.76 -14.65 17.18
C GLU A 483 -0.90 -15.76 16.56
N ALA A 484 -1.45 -16.50 15.61
CA ALA A 484 -0.79 -17.64 15.01
C ALA A 484 0.44 -17.23 14.20
N ALA A 485 1.59 -17.82 14.51
CA ALA A 485 2.77 -17.69 13.68
C ALA A 485 2.65 -18.56 12.43
N THR A 486 3.21 -18.09 11.34
CA THR A 486 3.27 -18.85 10.08
C THR A 486 4.70 -19.12 9.67
N VAL A 487 4.89 -20.18 8.89
CA VAL A 487 6.15 -20.48 8.23
C VAL A 487 5.88 -21.16 6.89
N SER A 488 6.77 -20.95 5.93
CA SER A 488 6.77 -21.64 4.65
C SER A 488 8.17 -22.12 4.25
N ALA A 489 8.20 -23.19 3.49
CA ALA A 489 9.38 -23.71 2.80
C ALA A 489 8.93 -24.44 1.52
N PRO A 490 9.80 -24.60 0.50
CA PRO A 490 9.48 -25.37 -0.70
C PRO A 490 9.19 -26.83 -0.34
N LYS A 491 8.29 -27.48 -1.08
CA LYS A 491 8.04 -28.92 -1.01
C LYS A 491 9.21 -29.73 -1.56
N THR A 492 10.00 -29.11 -2.44
CA THR A 492 11.14 -29.71 -3.13
C THR A 492 12.37 -28.81 -3.00
N VAL A 493 13.48 -29.40 -2.68
CA VAL A 493 14.80 -28.74 -2.60
C VAL A 493 15.83 -29.48 -3.45
N TYR A 494 16.96 -28.84 -3.73
CA TYR A 494 17.99 -29.38 -4.61
C TYR A 494 19.36 -29.39 -3.91
N ALA A 495 20.04 -30.52 -3.91
CA ALA A 495 21.35 -30.67 -3.27
C ALA A 495 22.35 -29.59 -3.73
N GLY A 496 23.05 -28.97 -2.80
CA GLY A 496 24.01 -27.90 -3.07
C GLY A 496 23.40 -26.57 -3.55
N GLN A 497 22.07 -26.45 -3.60
CA GLN A 497 21.38 -25.20 -3.91
C GLN A 497 20.85 -24.53 -2.61
N LYS A 498 20.37 -23.30 -2.73
CA LYS A 498 19.69 -22.61 -1.65
C LYS A 498 18.19 -22.70 -1.81
N PHE A 499 17.48 -22.75 -0.71
CA PHE A 499 16.04 -22.49 -0.65
C PHE A 499 15.74 -21.44 0.41
N THR A 500 14.62 -20.75 0.26
CA THR A 500 14.23 -19.69 1.19
C THR A 500 13.10 -20.19 2.09
N ILE A 501 13.24 -20.00 3.40
CA ILE A 501 12.15 -20.08 4.37
C ILE A 501 11.57 -18.70 4.59
N GLY A 502 10.25 -18.61 4.78
CA GLY A 502 9.56 -17.39 5.15
C GLY A 502 8.69 -17.61 6.37
N GLY A 503 8.46 -16.57 7.15
CA GLY A 503 7.59 -16.64 8.31
C GLY A 503 7.05 -15.29 8.74
N SER A 504 5.93 -15.31 9.49
CA SER A 504 5.34 -14.08 10.05
C SER A 504 4.73 -14.35 11.43
N ASP A 505 4.53 -13.26 12.17
CA ASP A 505 3.83 -13.22 13.47
C ASP A 505 4.49 -14.02 14.59
N TRP A 506 5.80 -14.23 14.51
CA TRP A 506 6.55 -14.95 15.52
C TRP A 506 6.77 -14.15 16.82
N THR A 507 6.71 -12.83 16.74
CA THR A 507 6.87 -11.90 17.88
C THR A 507 5.54 -11.33 18.36
N TYR A 508 4.43 -11.92 17.91
CA TYR A 508 3.11 -11.36 18.07
C TYR A 508 2.38 -11.89 19.31
N GLY A 509 1.62 -11.00 19.98
CA GLY A 509 0.85 -11.31 21.20
C GLY A 509 1.56 -10.89 22.49
N GLU A 510 0.76 -10.61 23.54
CA GLU A 510 1.28 -10.17 24.85
C GLU A 510 2.24 -11.20 25.48
N ASP A 511 2.09 -12.48 25.13
CA ASP A 511 2.90 -13.58 25.63
C ASP A 511 4.18 -13.84 24.80
N TYR A 512 4.29 -13.22 23.61
CA TYR A 512 5.40 -13.44 22.69
C TYR A 512 6.27 -12.19 22.57
N LEU A 513 7.31 -12.14 23.40
CA LEU A 513 8.32 -11.07 23.32
C LEU A 513 9.25 -11.32 22.13
N PRO A 514 10.03 -10.30 21.71
CA PRO A 514 11.11 -10.47 20.74
C PRO A 514 11.95 -11.67 21.13
N SER A 515 12.00 -12.67 20.27
CA SER A 515 12.65 -13.95 20.59
C SER A 515 13.67 -14.32 19.53
N ASP A 516 14.68 -15.05 19.97
CA ASP A 516 15.60 -15.69 19.05
C ASP A 516 14.85 -16.80 18.31
N ILE A 517 14.93 -16.77 16.99
CA ILE A 517 14.42 -17.82 16.10
C ILE A 517 15.56 -18.77 15.80
N THR A 518 15.34 -20.05 16.03
CA THR A 518 16.30 -21.11 15.71
C THR A 518 15.79 -21.97 14.58
N VAL A 519 16.63 -22.23 13.60
CA VAL A 519 16.36 -23.08 12.45
C VAL A 519 17.29 -24.28 12.49
N THR A 520 16.73 -25.48 12.40
CA THR A 520 17.48 -26.74 12.33
C THR A 520 17.05 -27.56 11.12
N LEU A 521 17.94 -28.39 10.59
CA LEU A 521 17.66 -29.41 9.60
C LEU A 521 17.74 -30.79 10.26
N ASP A 522 16.78 -31.67 9.95
CA ASP A 522 16.72 -33.06 10.45
C ASP A 522 16.91 -33.16 11.98
N ASP A 523 16.21 -32.28 12.72
CA ASP A 523 16.31 -32.20 14.20
C ASP A 523 17.75 -31.96 14.68
N GLY A 524 18.53 -31.17 13.96
CA GLY A 524 19.91 -30.81 14.26
C GLY A 524 20.96 -31.84 13.82
N LYS A 525 20.56 -32.90 13.09
CA LYS A 525 21.48 -33.90 12.55
C LYS A 525 22.20 -33.42 11.30
N SER A 526 21.58 -32.55 10.53
CA SER A 526 22.15 -31.94 9.33
C SER A 526 22.55 -30.49 9.60
N LYS A 527 23.58 -30.01 8.89
CA LYS A 527 24.08 -28.64 9.07
C LYS A 527 23.20 -27.64 8.33
N VAL A 528 22.87 -26.53 8.98
CA VAL A 528 22.25 -25.34 8.41
C VAL A 528 23.35 -24.34 8.07
N ASN A 529 23.53 -24.01 6.79
CA ASN A 529 24.56 -23.07 6.34
C ASN A 529 25.97 -23.39 6.91
N GLY A 530 26.31 -24.67 6.98
CA GLY A 530 27.59 -25.16 7.49
C GLY A 530 27.70 -25.29 9.02
N GLN A 531 26.65 -24.89 9.78
CA GLN A 531 26.60 -24.94 11.24
C GLN A 531 25.55 -25.94 11.74
N GLY A 532 25.56 -26.30 13.02
CA GLY A 532 24.56 -27.21 13.59
C GLY A 532 23.15 -26.63 13.60
N GLU A 533 23.04 -25.33 13.78
CA GLU A 533 21.79 -24.55 13.75
C GLU A 533 22.04 -23.12 13.26
N MET A 534 21.01 -22.46 12.81
CA MET A 534 21.02 -21.03 12.51
C MET A 534 20.11 -20.30 13.49
N THR A 535 20.62 -19.27 14.16
CA THR A 535 19.85 -18.45 15.09
C THR A 535 19.86 -17.00 14.64
N PHE A 536 18.72 -16.34 14.70
CA PHE A 536 18.57 -14.91 14.45
C PHE A 536 17.49 -14.31 15.34
N LYS A 537 17.57 -13.02 15.60
CA LYS A 537 16.66 -12.30 16.47
C LYS A 537 15.72 -11.44 15.63
N LEU A 538 14.43 -11.45 15.99
CA LEU A 538 13.43 -10.53 15.49
C LEU A 538 13.22 -9.41 16.51
N SER A 539 13.15 -8.17 16.06
CA SER A 539 12.72 -7.03 16.88
C SER A 539 11.19 -7.02 17.01
N GLU A 540 10.65 -6.21 17.93
CA GLU A 540 9.20 -6.03 18.08
C GLU A 540 8.52 -5.50 16.81
N GLU A 541 9.29 -4.82 15.97
CA GLU A 541 8.82 -4.22 14.72
C GLU A 541 8.93 -5.19 13.52
N GLU A 542 9.71 -6.26 13.64
CA GLU A 542 9.89 -7.27 12.58
C GLU A 542 8.89 -8.41 12.75
N THR A 543 7.73 -8.26 12.16
CA THR A 543 6.68 -9.29 12.19
C THR A 543 6.92 -10.42 11.20
N SER A 544 7.74 -10.21 10.18
CA SER A 544 8.02 -11.18 9.11
C SER A 544 9.50 -11.29 8.80
N PHE A 545 9.90 -12.46 8.31
CA PHE A 545 11.28 -12.74 7.91
C PHE A 545 11.36 -13.65 6.69
N THR A 546 12.49 -13.58 6.00
CA THR A 546 12.97 -14.62 5.07
C THR A 546 14.41 -14.95 5.39
N ARG A 547 14.78 -16.22 5.21
CA ARG A 547 16.18 -16.68 5.38
C ARG A 547 16.51 -17.76 4.35
N ASP A 548 17.69 -17.64 3.76
CA ASP A 548 18.22 -18.64 2.83
C ASP A 548 18.91 -19.77 3.59
N ILE A 549 18.58 -20.98 3.21
CA ILE A 549 19.15 -22.23 3.73
C ILE A 549 19.90 -22.92 2.61
N GLU A 550 21.16 -23.27 2.84
CA GLU A 550 21.94 -24.11 1.94
C GLU A 550 21.58 -25.58 2.14
N VAL A 551 21.16 -26.23 1.07
CA VAL A 551 20.90 -27.68 1.07
C VAL A 551 22.24 -28.41 1.08
N PRO A 552 22.51 -29.34 2.02
CA PRO A 552 23.74 -30.12 2.01
C PRO A 552 23.99 -30.79 0.66
N ALA A 553 25.23 -30.67 0.16
CA ALA A 553 25.57 -31.15 -1.18
C ALA A 553 25.63 -32.69 -1.27
N ASP A 554 25.67 -33.37 -0.15
CA ASP A 554 25.70 -34.83 -0.03
C ASP A 554 24.32 -35.49 0.00
N TRP A 555 23.24 -34.68 0.10
CA TRP A 555 21.90 -35.21 0.01
C TRP A 555 21.58 -35.71 -1.42
N LYS A 556 20.79 -36.78 -1.49
CA LYS A 556 20.53 -37.45 -2.78
C LYS A 556 19.07 -37.26 -3.22
N PRO A 557 18.82 -37.18 -4.52
CA PRO A 557 17.47 -37.21 -5.04
C PRO A 557 16.68 -38.40 -4.52
N GLY A 558 15.45 -38.13 -4.05
CA GLY A 558 14.56 -39.11 -3.45
C GLY A 558 14.56 -39.12 -1.92
N GLU A 559 15.54 -38.52 -1.27
CA GLU A 559 15.58 -38.40 0.19
C GLU A 559 14.54 -37.40 0.69
N GLU A 560 13.97 -37.67 1.86
CA GLU A 560 13.08 -36.77 2.58
C GLU A 560 13.80 -36.20 3.79
N HIS A 561 13.73 -34.90 3.95
CA HIS A 561 14.33 -34.15 5.03
C HIS A 561 13.31 -33.18 5.62
N ASN A 562 13.68 -32.48 6.68
CA ASN A 562 12.82 -31.48 7.30
C ASN A 562 13.61 -30.25 7.75
N VAL A 563 12.90 -29.12 7.81
CA VAL A 563 13.36 -27.89 8.47
C VAL A 563 12.43 -27.60 9.63
N THR A 564 13.00 -27.40 10.81
CA THR A 564 12.26 -26.98 12.00
C THR A 564 12.64 -25.55 12.34
N ILE A 565 11.62 -24.70 12.48
CA ILE A 565 11.73 -23.31 12.91
C ILE A 565 11.10 -23.23 14.29
N SER A 566 11.85 -22.74 15.27
CA SER A 566 11.39 -22.61 16.65
C SER A 566 11.73 -21.25 17.23
N SER A 567 10.87 -20.73 18.09
CA SER A 567 11.16 -19.56 18.91
C SER A 567 11.73 -19.97 20.26
N GLY A 568 12.47 -19.06 20.89
CA GLY A 568 12.81 -19.16 22.29
C GLY A 568 11.57 -19.17 23.20
N LYS A 569 11.76 -19.41 24.50
CA LYS A 569 10.68 -19.35 25.47
C LYS A 569 10.12 -17.91 25.57
N THR A 570 8.82 -17.84 25.66
CA THR A 570 8.08 -16.59 25.85
C THR A 570 7.87 -16.28 27.33
N LYS A 571 7.29 -15.11 27.63
CA LYS A 571 6.91 -14.69 28.99
C LYS A 571 5.97 -15.69 29.69
N GLY A 572 5.21 -16.48 28.93
CA GLY A 572 4.30 -17.51 29.41
C GLY A 572 4.86 -18.93 29.28
N ASP A 573 6.19 -19.11 29.13
CA ASP A 573 6.85 -20.42 28.85
C ASP A 573 6.33 -21.14 27.59
N LYS A 574 5.59 -20.43 26.72
CA LYS A 574 5.12 -20.96 25.44
C LYS A 574 6.25 -20.90 24.41
N GLN A 575 6.45 -21.98 23.72
CA GLN A 575 7.40 -22.09 22.61
C GLN A 575 6.65 -22.44 21.34
N ARG A 576 6.93 -21.71 20.27
CA ARG A 576 6.46 -22.07 18.94
C ARG A 576 7.49 -22.94 18.26
N SER A 577 7.04 -24.00 17.62
CA SER A 577 7.90 -24.88 16.82
C SER A 577 7.09 -25.45 15.67
N LEU A 578 7.55 -25.24 14.44
CA LEU A 578 6.89 -25.70 13.22
C LEU A 578 7.92 -26.45 12.37
N THR A 579 7.56 -27.63 11.91
CA THR A 579 8.42 -28.49 11.08
C THR A 579 7.80 -28.71 9.73
N ILE A 580 8.52 -28.36 8.66
CA ILE A 580 8.14 -28.61 7.27
C ILE A 580 9.01 -29.72 6.70
N LYS A 581 8.37 -30.73 6.12
CA LYS A 581 9.03 -31.79 5.35
C LYS A 581 9.14 -31.40 3.88
N PHE A 582 10.23 -31.78 3.26
CA PHE A 582 10.49 -31.59 1.85
C PHE A 582 11.27 -32.75 1.26
N LYS A 583 11.23 -32.86 -0.06
CA LYS A 583 11.93 -33.90 -0.81
C LYS A 583 13.10 -33.30 -1.58
N VAL A 584 14.21 -34.03 -1.63
CA VAL A 584 15.33 -33.68 -2.49
C VAL A 584 15.06 -34.20 -3.90
N GLU A 585 15.23 -33.33 -4.89
CA GLU A 585 15.13 -33.70 -6.30
C GLU A 585 16.40 -33.29 -7.07
N GLU A 586 16.53 -33.78 -8.30
CA GLU A 586 17.63 -33.39 -9.17
C GLU A 586 17.42 -31.95 -9.66
N TYR A 587 18.46 -31.12 -9.56
CA TYR A 587 18.39 -29.73 -10.03
C TYR A 587 18.40 -29.66 -11.55
N ASN A 588 17.24 -29.42 -12.14
CA ASN A 588 17.05 -29.28 -13.59
C ASN A 588 16.20 -28.02 -13.89
N PRO A 589 16.79 -26.82 -13.74
CA PRO A 589 16.04 -25.58 -13.92
C PRO A 589 15.66 -25.37 -15.38
N LYS A 590 14.41 -25.01 -15.60
CA LYS A 590 13.96 -24.49 -16.88
C LYS A 590 14.31 -23.02 -16.98
N TYR A 591 14.78 -22.60 -18.13
CA TYR A 591 15.13 -21.20 -18.39
C TYR A 591 14.23 -20.63 -19.47
N ILE A 592 13.90 -19.35 -19.31
CA ILE A 592 13.22 -18.53 -20.31
C ILE A 592 14.02 -17.26 -20.56
N ASP A 593 13.88 -16.70 -21.75
CA ASP A 593 14.41 -15.38 -22.06
C ASP A 593 13.33 -14.34 -21.68
N SER A 594 13.65 -13.47 -20.71
CA SER A 594 12.80 -12.39 -20.27
C SER A 594 13.32 -11.06 -20.77
N CYS A 595 12.43 -10.25 -21.32
CA CYS A 595 12.74 -8.87 -21.70
C CYS A 595 12.56 -7.96 -20.48
N THR A 596 13.62 -7.32 -20.03
CA THR A 596 13.55 -6.38 -18.89
C THR A 596 13.72 -4.94 -19.36
N VAL A 597 13.07 -4.02 -18.67
CA VAL A 597 13.29 -2.58 -18.84
C VAL A 597 14.63 -2.24 -18.20
N PRO A 598 15.56 -1.59 -18.92
CA PRO A 598 16.82 -1.15 -18.33
C PRO A 598 16.58 -0.21 -17.14
N ALA A 599 17.43 -0.30 -16.12
CA ALA A 599 17.34 0.58 -14.98
C ALA A 599 17.41 2.07 -15.42
N GLN A 600 16.48 2.87 -14.94
CA GLN A 600 16.37 4.29 -15.27
C GLN A 600 16.22 5.08 -13.97
N ASP A 601 16.74 6.31 -13.99
CA ASP A 601 16.47 7.24 -12.91
C ASP A 601 15.02 7.70 -12.96
N ALA A 602 14.42 7.89 -11.79
CA ALA A 602 13.07 8.44 -11.67
C ALA A 602 13.04 9.90 -12.17
N VAL A 603 12.02 10.25 -12.94
CA VAL A 603 11.80 11.63 -13.36
C VAL A 603 11.41 12.46 -12.14
N GLN A 604 12.14 13.54 -11.89
CA GLN A 604 11.88 14.42 -10.75
C GLN A 604 10.79 15.43 -11.07
N ALA A 605 9.74 15.49 -10.24
CA ALA A 605 8.75 16.57 -10.33
C ALA A 605 9.37 17.90 -9.92
N THR A 606 9.20 18.92 -10.77
CA THR A 606 9.70 20.28 -10.52
C THR A 606 8.83 20.98 -9.47
N GLU A 607 9.44 21.61 -8.49
CA GLU A 607 8.70 22.40 -7.51
C GLU A 607 8.15 23.68 -8.11
N VAL A 608 6.87 23.96 -7.87
CA VAL A 608 6.21 25.21 -8.25
C VAL A 608 5.80 25.98 -6.99
N PRO A 609 5.83 27.34 -7.02
CA PRO A 609 5.50 28.13 -5.85
C PRO A 609 4.11 27.83 -5.31
N PHE A 610 3.99 27.70 -4.00
CA PHE A 610 2.70 27.64 -3.33
C PHE A 610 2.11 29.03 -3.19
N ALA A 611 0.90 29.24 -3.69
CA ALA A 611 0.25 30.55 -3.69
C ALA A 611 -0.41 30.94 -2.35
N GLY A 612 -0.38 30.04 -1.38
CA GLY A 612 -1.07 30.20 -0.10
C GLY A 612 -2.48 29.55 -0.10
N TYR A 613 -3.12 29.58 1.05
CA TYR A 613 -4.50 29.14 1.19
C TYR A 613 -5.46 30.31 0.90
N PRO A 614 -6.57 30.06 0.18
CA PRO A 614 -7.57 31.10 -0.06
C PRO A 614 -8.23 31.52 1.26
N LYS A 615 -8.60 32.79 1.35
CA LYS A 615 -9.40 33.27 2.47
C LYS A 615 -10.81 32.70 2.40
N VAL A 616 -11.39 32.38 3.56
CA VAL A 616 -12.80 31.99 3.61
C VAL A 616 -13.66 33.17 3.20
N GLY A 617 -14.45 33.00 2.16
CA GLY A 617 -15.26 34.07 1.55
C GLY A 617 -14.86 34.44 0.12
N ASP A 618 -13.68 34.07 -0.35
CA ASP A 618 -13.27 34.26 -1.77
C ASP A 618 -13.98 33.28 -2.74
N ASN A 619 -14.98 32.54 -2.25
CA ASN A 619 -15.74 31.53 -3.00
C ASN A 619 -16.80 32.10 -3.96
N ALA A 620 -16.80 33.41 -4.19
CA ALA A 620 -17.83 34.05 -4.99
C ALA A 620 -17.24 34.53 -6.33
N SER A 621 -17.14 33.63 -7.29
CA SER A 621 -17.39 33.95 -8.71
C SER A 621 -17.31 32.70 -9.59
#